data_54b6466ca983169790639b253455bae0
#
_entry.id   54b6466ca983169790639b253455bae0
#
_cell.length_a   1.000
_cell.length_b   1.000
_cell.length_c   1.000
_cell.angle_alpha   90.00
_cell.angle_beta   90.00
_cell.angle_gamma   90.00
#
_symmetry.space_group_name_H-M   'P 1'
#
loop_
_entity.id
_entity.type
_entity.pdbx_description
1 polymer ?
#
loop_
_entity_poly.entity_id
_entity_poly.type
_entity_poly.pdbx_seq_one_letter_code
_entity_poly.pdbx_strand_id
1 'polypeptide(L)'
;GETTRDSGAAAPLPAEEKRARVERIKRDYDEVRTRAAADYAAAGGSFPGGLNAFLRQLALLEREKRADLATVLSAAELDELELAETNAGQTVRRALAGTGAAEAQVRAVFQLEREFQDRFALVFDLTPAALLERQRVRDQYDERILAVLEPADGLAWLAARDGDQGLMNEWVRQRGLPPGVSLELWRIKAGFVLRRLELKTAEKPSPLALGELIRDTERRLAAAAGPDAPVRERDGAFRWLPRP
;
A
#
# COMPACT_ATOMS: atom_id res chain seq x y z
N GLY A 1 -20.70 51.82 -1.32
CA GLY A 1 -19.35 51.56 -1.82
C GLY A 1 -18.89 50.21 -1.30
N GLU A 2 -19.16 49.15 -2.07
CA GLU A 2 -18.60 47.81 -1.83
C GLU A 2 -17.20 47.78 -2.41
N THR A 3 -16.20 47.71 -1.54
CA THR A 3 -14.82 47.41 -1.92
C THR A 3 -14.70 45.91 -2.14
N THR A 4 -14.78 45.49 -3.39
CA THR A 4 -14.32 44.19 -3.87
C THR A 4 -12.85 44.03 -3.49
N ARG A 5 -12.55 43.19 -2.51
CA ARG A 5 -11.19 42.69 -2.26
C ARG A 5 -10.79 41.83 -3.43
N ASP A 6 -10.02 42.42 -4.31
CA ASP A 6 -9.30 41.69 -5.36
C ASP A 6 -8.35 40.72 -4.67
N SER A 7 -8.70 39.40 -4.72
CA SER A 7 -7.82 38.33 -4.29
C SER A 7 -6.75 38.22 -5.36
N GLY A 8 -5.71 39.07 -5.23
CA GLY A 8 -4.54 39.01 -6.09
C GLY A 8 -3.90 37.63 -6.04
N ALA A 9 -4.23 36.76 -6.99
CA ALA A 9 -3.46 35.58 -7.25
C ALA A 9 -2.03 36.01 -7.53
N ALA A 10 -1.11 35.66 -6.64
CA ALA A 10 0.31 35.96 -6.80
C ALA A 10 0.77 35.47 -8.17
N ALA A 11 1.48 36.28 -8.93
CA ALA A 11 2.01 35.90 -10.23
C ALA A 11 2.85 34.59 -10.09
N PRO A 12 2.77 33.68 -11.06
CA PRO A 12 3.53 32.43 -11.00
C PRO A 12 5.02 32.73 -10.92
N LEU A 13 5.71 32.07 -9.98
CA LEU A 13 7.16 32.22 -9.81
C LEU A 13 7.92 31.81 -11.09
N PRO A 14 9.02 32.50 -11.44
CA PRO A 14 9.91 32.07 -12.49
C PRO A 14 10.39 30.61 -12.26
N ALA A 15 10.57 29.86 -13.32
CA ALA A 15 10.89 28.43 -13.23
C ALA A 15 12.16 28.12 -12.41
N GLU A 16 13.19 28.96 -12.51
CA GLU A 16 14.44 28.82 -11.73
C GLU A 16 14.21 29.10 -10.23
N GLU A 17 13.47 30.16 -9.92
CA GLU A 17 13.15 30.51 -8.55
C GLU A 17 12.28 29.42 -7.90
N LYS A 18 11.32 28.89 -8.64
CA LYS A 18 10.49 27.76 -8.23
C LYS A 18 11.32 26.54 -7.90
N ARG A 19 12.24 26.14 -8.80
CA ARG A 19 13.18 25.01 -8.55
C ARG A 19 14.04 25.24 -7.32
N ALA A 20 14.65 26.43 -7.21
CA ALA A 20 15.49 26.77 -6.07
C ALA A 20 14.72 26.68 -4.74
N ARG A 21 13.44 27.10 -4.74
CA ARG A 21 12.59 27.02 -3.56
C ARG A 21 12.21 25.59 -3.20
N VAL A 22 11.87 24.75 -4.19
CA VAL A 22 11.60 23.33 -4.01
C VAL A 22 12.84 22.62 -3.42
N GLU A 23 14.03 22.83 -3.99
CA GLU A 23 15.26 22.21 -3.50
C GLU A 23 15.65 22.71 -2.10
N ARG A 24 15.35 23.95 -1.76
CA ARG A 24 15.54 24.44 -0.39
C ARG A 24 14.63 23.73 0.59
N ILE A 25 13.32 23.64 0.30
CA ILE A 25 12.37 22.90 1.15
C ILE A 25 12.84 21.46 1.35
N LYS A 26 13.17 20.75 0.28
CA LYS A 26 13.63 19.35 0.36
C LYS A 26 14.84 19.21 1.27
N ARG A 27 15.85 20.05 1.08
CA ARG A 27 17.08 20.03 1.89
C ARG A 27 16.81 20.32 3.37
N ASP A 28 16.01 21.34 3.67
CA ASP A 28 15.70 21.74 5.04
C ASP A 28 15.00 20.58 5.80
N TYR A 29 14.04 19.91 5.17
CA TYR A 29 13.39 18.73 5.76
C TYR A 29 14.30 17.50 5.85
N ASP A 30 15.17 17.26 4.87
CA ASP A 30 16.15 16.17 4.91
C ASP A 30 17.19 16.36 6.04
N GLU A 31 17.59 17.60 6.32
CA GLU A 31 18.46 17.93 7.47
C GLU A 31 17.76 17.64 8.80
N VAL A 32 16.49 18.04 8.96
CA VAL A 32 15.70 17.76 10.17
C VAL A 32 15.52 16.25 10.36
N ARG A 33 15.17 15.53 9.29
CA ARG A 33 15.01 14.07 9.31
C ARG A 33 16.32 13.36 9.69
N THR A 34 17.44 13.79 9.11
CA THR A 34 18.76 13.22 9.39
C THR A 34 19.15 13.44 10.85
N ARG A 35 18.88 14.63 11.39
CA ARG A 35 19.11 14.94 12.81
C ARG A 35 18.26 14.06 13.71
N ALA A 36 16.96 13.97 13.45
CA ALA A 36 16.04 13.12 14.21
C ALA A 36 16.48 11.64 14.22
N ALA A 37 16.96 11.13 13.08
CA ALA A 37 17.48 9.77 12.97
C ALA A 37 18.78 9.58 13.75
N ALA A 38 19.70 10.57 13.73
CA ALA A 38 20.93 10.55 14.50
C ALA A 38 20.66 10.59 16.01
N ASP A 39 19.72 11.43 16.45
CA ASP A 39 19.31 11.53 17.85
C ASP A 39 18.69 10.21 18.35
N TYR A 40 17.85 9.58 17.52
CA TYR A 40 17.26 8.27 17.81
C TYR A 40 18.34 7.19 17.95
N ALA A 41 19.31 7.16 17.04
CA ALA A 41 20.43 6.21 17.07
C ALA A 41 21.34 6.45 18.28
N ALA A 42 21.66 7.71 18.60
CA ALA A 42 22.50 8.08 19.76
C ALA A 42 21.84 7.71 21.10
N ALA A 43 20.49 7.75 21.16
CA ALA A 43 19.73 7.29 22.33
C ALA A 43 19.63 5.75 22.43
N GLY A 44 20.36 4.99 21.60
CA GLY A 44 20.34 3.53 21.57
C GLY A 44 18.95 2.95 21.23
N GLY A 45 18.17 3.67 20.43
CA GLY A 45 16.79 3.31 20.10
C GLY A 45 15.77 3.61 21.22
N SER A 46 16.23 4.23 22.32
CA SER A 46 15.37 4.67 23.43
C SER A 46 14.94 6.12 23.24
N PHE A 47 14.08 6.34 22.24
CA PHE A 47 13.50 7.66 22.04
C PHE A 47 12.40 7.91 23.08
N PRO A 48 12.22 9.15 23.61
CA PRO A 48 11.08 9.47 24.45
C PRO A 48 9.75 9.09 23.77
N GLY A 49 9.01 8.14 24.33
CA GLY A 49 7.82 7.55 23.71
C GLY A 49 8.08 6.37 22.76
N GLY A 50 9.34 5.90 22.62
CA GLY A 50 9.71 4.70 21.87
C GLY A 50 9.71 4.87 20.35
N LEU A 51 9.86 3.74 19.63
CA LEU A 51 9.89 3.69 18.17
C LEU A 51 8.66 4.33 17.53
N ASN A 52 7.47 4.12 18.09
CA ASN A 52 6.24 4.67 17.53
C ASN A 52 6.20 6.20 17.57
N ALA A 53 6.77 6.83 18.61
CA ALA A 53 6.88 8.29 18.70
C ALA A 53 7.85 8.83 17.64
N PHE A 54 8.98 8.17 17.44
CA PHE A 54 9.94 8.51 16.40
C PHE A 54 9.34 8.37 14.98
N LEU A 55 8.67 7.25 14.69
CA LEU A 55 8.00 7.05 13.39
C LEU A 55 6.90 8.07 13.15
N ARG A 56 6.15 8.43 14.20
CA ARG A 56 5.13 9.50 14.12
C ARG A 56 5.76 10.86 13.80
N GLN A 57 6.88 11.18 14.41
CA GLN A 57 7.63 12.41 14.11
C GLN A 57 8.05 12.46 12.64
N LEU A 58 8.61 11.36 12.10
CA LEU A 58 8.97 11.29 10.68
C LEU A 58 7.77 11.45 9.76
N ALA A 59 6.64 10.82 10.07
CA ALA A 59 5.42 10.95 9.28
C ALA A 59 4.84 12.38 9.32
N LEU A 60 4.94 13.09 10.45
CA LEU A 60 4.55 14.50 10.55
C LEU A 60 5.47 15.38 9.71
N LEU A 61 6.79 15.17 9.75
CA LEU A 61 7.75 15.89 8.91
C LEU A 61 7.44 15.74 7.42
N GLU A 62 7.12 14.53 6.96
CA GLU A 62 6.75 14.31 5.55
C GLU A 62 5.44 15.04 5.19
N ARG A 63 4.48 15.10 6.11
CA ARG A 63 3.23 15.84 5.94
C ARG A 63 3.45 17.35 5.83
N GLU A 64 4.30 17.91 6.68
CA GLU A 64 4.68 19.33 6.67
C GLU A 64 5.46 19.66 5.40
N LYS A 65 6.46 18.84 5.02
CA LYS A 65 7.21 18.98 3.76
C LYS A 65 6.26 19.06 2.57
N ARG A 66 5.29 18.17 2.50
CA ARG A 66 4.29 18.16 1.43
C ARG A 66 3.43 19.43 1.42
N ALA A 67 3.00 19.91 2.58
CA ALA A 67 2.24 21.14 2.70
C ALA A 67 3.05 22.34 2.21
N ASP A 68 4.33 22.42 2.57
CA ASP A 68 5.23 23.49 2.12
C ASP A 68 5.49 23.41 0.60
N LEU A 69 5.71 22.22 0.06
CA LEU A 69 5.84 22.01 -1.39
C LEU A 69 4.58 22.44 -2.14
N ALA A 70 3.39 22.18 -1.60
CA ALA A 70 2.10 22.60 -2.18
C ALA A 70 1.92 24.13 -2.22
N THR A 71 2.70 24.91 -1.46
CA THR A 71 2.70 26.38 -1.58
C THR A 71 3.47 26.89 -2.81
N VAL A 72 4.31 26.01 -3.40
CA VAL A 72 5.21 26.36 -4.52
C VAL A 72 4.81 25.64 -5.80
N LEU A 73 4.34 24.39 -5.69
CA LEU A 73 3.97 23.52 -6.78
C LEU A 73 2.46 23.49 -7.00
N SER A 74 2.03 23.41 -8.24
CA SER A 74 0.65 23.02 -8.55
C SER A 74 0.40 21.56 -8.11
N ALA A 75 -0.87 21.15 -8.00
CA ALA A 75 -1.23 19.80 -7.65
C ALA A 75 -0.60 18.76 -8.61
N ALA A 76 -0.60 19.04 -9.91
CA ALA A 76 -0.01 18.15 -10.92
C ALA A 76 1.51 18.04 -10.78
N GLU A 77 2.21 19.15 -10.51
CA GLU A 77 3.66 19.14 -10.29
C GLU A 77 4.04 18.42 -8.99
N LEU A 78 3.22 18.59 -7.95
CA LEU A 78 3.42 17.87 -6.68
C LEU A 78 3.21 16.37 -6.86
N ASP A 79 2.16 15.96 -7.57
CA ASP A 79 1.89 14.56 -7.89
C ASP A 79 3.05 13.92 -8.69
N GLU A 80 3.61 14.63 -9.68
CA GLU A 80 4.79 14.16 -10.42
C GLU A 80 6.03 14.01 -9.54
N LEU A 81 6.28 15.00 -8.68
CA LEU A 81 7.40 14.95 -7.74
C LEU A 81 7.25 13.78 -6.76
N GLU A 82 6.07 13.60 -6.18
CA GLU A 82 5.79 12.53 -5.25
C GLU A 82 5.83 11.15 -5.92
N LEU A 83 5.33 11.01 -7.14
CA LEU A 83 5.44 9.78 -7.93
C LEU A 83 6.89 9.42 -8.22
N ALA A 84 7.76 10.41 -8.41
CA ALA A 84 9.19 10.19 -8.66
C ALA A 84 9.98 9.85 -7.39
N GLU A 85 9.70 10.50 -6.27
CA GLU A 85 10.59 10.54 -5.11
C GLU A 85 10.08 9.79 -3.89
N THR A 86 8.76 9.61 -3.72
CA THR A 86 8.22 8.96 -2.53
C THR A 86 8.29 7.43 -2.59
N ASN A 87 8.24 6.81 -1.42
CA ASN A 87 8.17 5.35 -1.32
C ASN A 87 6.91 4.78 -2.00
N ALA A 88 5.77 5.48 -1.90
CA ALA A 88 4.54 5.12 -2.63
C ALA A 88 4.77 5.12 -4.14
N GLY A 89 5.35 6.20 -4.68
CA GLY A 89 5.66 6.33 -6.10
C GLY A 89 6.64 5.26 -6.59
N GLN A 90 7.72 5.02 -5.84
CA GLN A 90 8.68 3.96 -6.16
C GLN A 90 8.06 2.57 -6.13
N THR A 91 7.15 2.30 -5.17
CA THR A 91 6.41 1.04 -5.08
C THR A 91 5.56 0.83 -6.33
N VAL A 92 4.78 1.84 -6.73
CA VAL A 92 3.94 1.78 -7.94
C VAL A 92 4.77 1.59 -9.20
N ARG A 93 5.82 2.40 -9.39
CA ARG A 93 6.70 2.29 -10.56
C ARG A 93 7.37 0.90 -10.64
N ARG A 94 7.81 0.37 -9.52
CA ARG A 94 8.43 -0.98 -9.47
C ARG A 94 7.42 -2.06 -9.78
N ALA A 95 6.22 -1.98 -9.21
CA ALA A 95 5.17 -2.98 -9.39
C ALA A 95 4.66 -3.03 -10.84
N LEU A 96 4.59 -1.88 -11.50
CA LEU A 96 4.09 -1.76 -12.88
C LEU A 96 5.22 -1.68 -13.92
N ALA A 97 6.49 -1.80 -13.51
CA ALA A 97 7.61 -1.83 -14.45
C ALA A 97 7.51 -3.03 -15.38
N GLY A 98 7.60 -2.78 -16.69
CA GLY A 98 7.51 -3.82 -17.72
C GLY A 98 6.10 -4.34 -17.98
N THR A 99 5.07 -3.75 -17.39
CA THR A 99 3.66 -4.01 -17.72
C THR A 99 3.18 -3.15 -18.87
N GLY A 100 1.94 -3.38 -19.35
CA GLY A 100 1.28 -2.57 -20.37
C GLY A 100 0.59 -1.30 -19.85
N ALA A 101 0.68 -1.02 -18.54
CA ALA A 101 -0.04 0.07 -17.91
C ALA A 101 0.34 1.44 -18.50
N ALA A 102 -0.67 2.17 -18.98
CA ALA A 102 -0.49 3.53 -19.47
C ALA A 102 -0.13 4.50 -18.34
N GLU A 103 0.56 5.60 -18.65
CA GLU A 103 0.97 6.60 -17.66
C GLU A 103 -0.20 7.13 -16.83
N ALA A 104 -1.38 7.31 -17.44
CA ALA A 104 -2.59 7.71 -16.72
C ALA A 104 -3.03 6.66 -15.68
N GLN A 105 -2.89 5.38 -15.98
CA GLN A 105 -3.19 4.28 -15.04
C GLN A 105 -2.15 4.24 -13.90
N VAL A 106 -0.86 4.42 -14.21
CA VAL A 106 0.22 4.51 -13.20
C VAL A 106 -0.06 5.66 -12.21
N ARG A 107 -0.48 6.82 -12.71
CA ARG A 107 -0.86 7.97 -11.86
C ARG A 107 -2.09 7.68 -11.00
N ALA A 108 -3.12 7.07 -11.58
CA ALA A 108 -4.32 6.70 -10.83
C ALA A 108 -4.01 5.68 -9.73
N VAL A 109 -3.18 4.67 -10.01
CA VAL A 109 -2.71 3.71 -9.00
C VAL A 109 -1.90 4.41 -7.92
N PHE A 110 -1.02 5.34 -8.31
CA PHE A 110 -0.23 6.12 -7.35
C PHE A 110 -1.13 6.94 -6.40
N GLN A 111 -2.15 7.61 -6.91
CA GLN A 111 -3.07 8.37 -6.07
C GLN A 111 -3.80 7.46 -5.06
N LEU A 112 -4.26 6.29 -5.49
CA LEU A 112 -4.89 5.30 -4.62
C LEU A 112 -3.92 4.78 -3.54
N GLU A 113 -2.69 4.45 -3.92
CA GLU A 113 -1.66 3.98 -2.98
C GLU A 113 -1.28 5.08 -1.97
N ARG A 114 -1.18 6.31 -2.43
CA ARG A 114 -0.93 7.48 -1.57
C ARG A 114 -2.07 7.71 -0.57
N GLU A 115 -3.32 7.69 -1.03
CA GLU A 115 -4.49 7.82 -0.16
C GLU A 115 -4.48 6.75 0.94
N PHE A 116 -4.17 5.51 0.59
CA PHE A 116 -4.04 4.42 1.57
C PHE A 116 -2.93 4.70 2.56
N GLN A 117 -1.74 5.09 2.11
CA GLN A 117 -0.60 5.39 2.98
C GLN A 117 -0.89 6.59 3.89
N ASP A 118 -1.49 7.67 3.37
CA ASP A 118 -1.86 8.85 4.15
C ASP A 118 -2.86 8.51 5.26
N ARG A 119 -3.82 7.62 4.99
CA ARG A 119 -4.80 7.17 5.99
C ARG A 119 -4.14 6.49 7.18
N PHE A 120 -3.06 5.75 6.97
CA PHE A 120 -2.37 4.97 8.00
C PHE A 120 -1.01 5.54 8.40
N ALA A 121 -0.61 6.71 7.89
CA ALA A 121 0.71 7.30 8.12
C ALA A 121 1.03 7.54 9.61
N LEU A 122 0.01 7.81 10.43
CA LEU A 122 0.15 8.07 11.86
C LEU A 122 -0.39 6.93 12.73
N VAL A 123 -0.74 5.79 12.12
CA VAL A 123 -1.31 4.63 12.83
C VAL A 123 -0.22 3.57 12.98
N PHE A 124 0.33 3.47 14.18
CA PHE A 124 1.40 2.51 14.54
C PHE A 124 0.89 1.41 15.47
N ASP A 125 -0.41 1.31 15.67
CA ASP A 125 -1.02 0.25 16.46
C ASP A 125 -0.96 -1.08 15.70
N LEU A 126 -0.46 -2.12 16.37
CA LEU A 126 -0.34 -3.49 15.86
C LEU A 126 -1.30 -4.44 16.56
N THR A 127 -2.29 -3.92 17.27
CA THR A 127 -3.35 -4.78 17.84
C THR A 127 -4.09 -5.53 16.72
N PRO A 128 -4.64 -6.72 16.99
CA PRO A 128 -5.42 -7.47 16.01
C PRO A 128 -6.56 -6.64 15.39
N ALA A 129 -7.20 -5.76 16.16
CA ALA A 129 -8.26 -4.88 15.67
C ALA A 129 -7.74 -3.83 14.66
N ALA A 130 -6.61 -3.19 14.96
CA ALA A 130 -5.99 -2.22 14.06
C ALA A 130 -5.48 -2.90 12.77
N LEU A 131 -4.90 -4.08 12.89
CA LEU A 131 -4.48 -4.88 11.73
C LEU A 131 -5.67 -5.31 10.86
N LEU A 132 -6.78 -5.70 11.47
CA LEU A 132 -8.02 -6.05 10.77
C LEU A 132 -8.57 -4.86 9.99
N GLU A 133 -8.66 -3.68 10.61
CA GLU A 133 -9.12 -2.48 9.93
C GLU A 133 -8.21 -2.10 8.77
N ARG A 134 -6.89 -2.13 8.99
CA ARG A 134 -5.91 -1.85 7.94
C ARG A 134 -6.02 -2.82 6.77
N GLN A 135 -6.24 -4.12 7.04
CA GLN A 135 -6.40 -5.13 6.00
C GLN A 135 -7.69 -4.91 5.20
N ARG A 136 -8.82 -4.64 5.87
CA ARG A 136 -10.09 -4.33 5.20
C ARG A 136 -9.96 -3.15 4.24
N VAL A 137 -9.34 -2.08 4.71
CA VAL A 137 -9.11 -0.90 3.86
C VAL A 137 -8.15 -1.23 2.74
N ARG A 138 -7.08 -2.02 2.99
CA ARG A 138 -6.14 -2.44 1.95
C ARG A 138 -6.85 -3.21 0.83
N ASP A 139 -7.68 -4.18 1.18
CA ASP A 139 -8.42 -4.97 0.21
C ASP A 139 -9.36 -4.11 -0.65
N GLN A 140 -9.99 -3.08 -0.05
CA GLN A 140 -10.81 -2.11 -0.78
C GLN A 140 -9.97 -1.29 -1.78
N TYR A 141 -8.79 -0.83 -1.39
CA TYR A 141 -7.91 -0.10 -2.30
C TYR A 141 -7.34 -1.00 -3.39
N ASP A 142 -7.00 -2.25 -3.09
CA ASP A 142 -6.53 -3.20 -4.09
C ASP A 142 -7.64 -3.49 -5.14
N GLU A 143 -8.90 -3.66 -4.74
CA GLU A 143 -10.01 -3.80 -5.71
C GLU A 143 -10.21 -2.51 -6.55
N ARG A 144 -10.05 -1.32 -5.98
CA ARG A 144 -10.08 -0.06 -6.75
C ARG A 144 -8.93 0.02 -7.75
N ILE A 145 -7.74 -0.42 -7.37
CA ILE A 145 -6.56 -0.45 -8.25
C ILE A 145 -6.77 -1.46 -9.38
N LEU A 146 -7.30 -2.65 -9.08
CA LEU A 146 -7.64 -3.66 -10.07
C LEU A 146 -8.68 -3.17 -11.08
N ALA A 147 -9.59 -2.28 -10.68
CA ALA A 147 -10.57 -1.68 -11.56
C ALA A 147 -9.97 -0.62 -12.53
N VAL A 148 -8.80 -0.09 -12.22
CA VAL A 148 -8.06 0.88 -13.07
C VAL A 148 -7.15 0.18 -14.06
N LEU A 149 -6.60 -0.98 -13.69
CA LEU A 149 -5.61 -1.72 -14.46
C LEU A 149 -6.26 -2.76 -15.37
N GLU A 150 -5.59 -3.05 -16.48
CA GLU A 150 -5.91 -4.25 -17.25
C GLU A 150 -5.61 -5.51 -16.40
N PRO A 151 -6.32 -6.64 -16.62
CA PRO A 151 -6.19 -7.83 -15.77
C PRO A 151 -4.75 -8.33 -15.58
N ALA A 152 -3.92 -8.30 -16.62
CA ALA A 152 -2.52 -8.73 -16.54
C ALA A 152 -1.68 -7.79 -15.65
N ASP A 153 -1.89 -6.47 -15.77
CA ASP A 153 -1.19 -5.46 -15.01
C ASP A 153 -1.64 -5.47 -13.54
N GLY A 154 -2.94 -5.75 -13.31
CA GLY A 154 -3.48 -5.98 -11.97
C GLY A 154 -2.85 -7.18 -11.27
N LEU A 155 -2.64 -8.29 -11.98
CA LEU A 155 -1.94 -9.45 -11.45
C LEU A 155 -0.47 -9.15 -11.14
N ALA A 156 0.20 -8.35 -11.96
CA ALA A 156 1.57 -7.89 -11.70
C ALA A 156 1.63 -6.99 -10.45
N TRP A 157 0.69 -6.07 -10.31
CA TRP A 157 0.54 -5.23 -9.11
C TRP A 157 0.42 -6.06 -7.83
N LEU A 158 -0.48 -7.04 -7.80
CA LEU A 158 -0.69 -7.91 -6.65
C LEU A 158 0.56 -8.74 -6.35
N ALA A 159 1.21 -9.30 -7.36
CA ALA A 159 2.42 -10.13 -7.22
C ALA A 159 3.63 -9.35 -6.70
N ALA A 160 3.77 -8.08 -7.08
CA ALA A 160 4.86 -7.22 -6.61
C ALA A 160 4.78 -6.93 -5.11
N ARG A 161 3.59 -7.06 -4.51
CA ARG A 161 3.32 -6.79 -3.11
C ARG A 161 3.19 -8.04 -2.25
N ASP A 162 2.86 -9.14 -2.88
CA ASP A 162 2.60 -10.41 -2.22
C ASP A 162 3.28 -11.56 -3.00
N GLY A 163 4.37 -12.07 -2.45
CA GLY A 163 5.11 -13.16 -3.09
C GLY A 163 4.29 -14.44 -3.26
N ASP A 164 3.28 -14.69 -2.41
CA ASP A 164 2.39 -15.84 -2.59
C ASP A 164 1.49 -15.64 -3.82
N GLN A 165 1.10 -14.40 -4.11
CA GLN A 165 0.35 -14.09 -5.33
C GLN A 165 1.20 -14.39 -6.58
N GLY A 166 2.48 -14.04 -6.55
CA GLY A 166 3.40 -14.41 -7.62
C GLY A 166 3.45 -15.91 -7.88
N LEU A 167 3.50 -16.71 -6.82
CA LEU A 167 3.45 -18.18 -6.92
C LEU A 167 2.11 -18.69 -7.46
N MET A 168 0.99 -18.12 -7.03
CA MET A 168 -0.33 -18.48 -7.56
C MET A 168 -0.47 -18.13 -9.04
N ASN A 169 0.00 -16.95 -9.47
CA ASN A 169 -0.01 -16.54 -10.88
C ASN A 169 0.81 -17.50 -11.75
N GLU A 170 2.00 -17.86 -11.29
CA GLU A 170 2.89 -18.80 -12.00
C GLU A 170 2.25 -20.18 -12.09
N TRP A 171 1.66 -20.68 -11.00
CA TRP A 171 0.96 -21.95 -10.96
C TRP A 171 -0.22 -22.01 -11.95
N VAL A 172 -1.05 -20.94 -12.01
CA VAL A 172 -2.17 -20.80 -12.95
C VAL A 172 -1.66 -20.84 -14.38
N ARG A 173 -0.58 -20.10 -14.68
CA ARG A 173 0.06 -20.05 -16.00
C ARG A 173 0.59 -21.41 -16.43
N GLN A 174 1.31 -22.12 -15.56
CA GLN A 174 1.87 -23.45 -15.84
C GLN A 174 0.81 -24.51 -16.16
N ARG A 175 -0.39 -24.35 -15.59
CA ARG A 175 -1.52 -25.25 -15.83
C ARG A 175 -2.42 -24.84 -16.97
N GLY A 176 -2.10 -23.72 -17.65
CA GLY A 176 -2.91 -23.21 -18.76
C GLY A 176 -4.31 -22.76 -18.35
N LEU A 177 -4.51 -22.43 -17.06
CA LEU A 177 -5.78 -21.92 -16.55
C LEU A 177 -5.98 -20.45 -16.97
N PRO A 178 -7.24 -20.00 -17.13
CA PRO A 178 -7.52 -18.60 -17.45
C PRO A 178 -6.96 -17.63 -16.39
N PRO A 179 -6.45 -16.45 -16.77
CA PRO A 179 -5.91 -15.46 -15.82
C PRO A 179 -6.91 -15.03 -14.72
N GLY A 180 -8.21 -15.09 -15.00
CA GLY A 180 -9.26 -14.82 -14.03
C GLY A 180 -9.20 -15.73 -12.80
N VAL A 181 -8.69 -16.95 -12.95
CA VAL A 181 -8.47 -17.87 -11.82
C VAL A 181 -7.47 -17.27 -10.82
N SER A 182 -6.40 -16.61 -11.28
CA SER A 182 -5.44 -15.94 -10.38
C SER A 182 -6.09 -14.86 -9.52
N LEU A 183 -7.01 -14.07 -10.08
CA LEU A 183 -7.77 -13.06 -9.32
C LEU A 183 -8.73 -13.70 -8.33
N GLU A 184 -9.37 -14.79 -8.72
CA GLU A 184 -10.24 -15.54 -7.81
C GLU A 184 -9.45 -16.15 -6.63
N LEU A 185 -8.27 -16.73 -6.89
CA LEU A 185 -7.36 -17.23 -5.86
C LEU A 185 -6.91 -16.12 -4.91
N TRP A 186 -6.60 -14.93 -5.44
CA TRP A 186 -6.29 -13.76 -4.61
C TRP A 186 -7.46 -13.39 -3.69
N ARG A 187 -8.69 -13.32 -4.21
CA ARG A 187 -9.88 -13.01 -3.41
C ARG A 187 -10.14 -14.05 -2.33
N ILE A 188 -9.90 -15.34 -2.63
CA ILE A 188 -10.00 -16.41 -1.65
C ILE A 188 -8.97 -16.21 -0.53
N LYS A 189 -7.71 -15.90 -0.88
CA LYS A 189 -6.65 -15.61 0.09
C LYS A 189 -6.97 -14.37 0.93
N ALA A 190 -7.37 -13.27 0.30
CA ALA A 190 -7.74 -12.03 1.00
C ALA A 190 -8.86 -12.29 2.01
N GLY A 191 -9.91 -13.01 1.61
CA GLY A 191 -11.00 -13.41 2.49
C GLY A 191 -10.55 -14.29 3.66
N PHE A 192 -9.62 -15.22 3.43
CA PHE A 192 -9.04 -16.03 4.49
C PHE A 192 -8.25 -15.17 5.50
N VAL A 193 -7.38 -14.30 5.02
CA VAL A 193 -6.57 -13.40 5.87
C VAL A 193 -7.47 -12.53 6.73
N LEU A 194 -8.50 -11.94 6.12
CA LEU A 194 -9.46 -11.10 6.83
C LEU A 194 -10.19 -11.87 7.93
N ARG A 195 -10.73 -13.03 7.58
CA ARG A 195 -11.47 -13.87 8.52
C ARG A 195 -10.59 -14.38 9.65
N ARG A 196 -9.34 -14.72 9.34
CA ARG A 196 -8.35 -15.11 10.37
C ARG A 196 -8.05 -13.96 11.34
N LEU A 197 -7.97 -12.72 10.86
CA LEU A 197 -7.82 -11.54 11.72
C LEU A 197 -9.06 -11.31 12.57
N GLU A 198 -10.27 -11.48 12.03
CA GLU A 198 -11.52 -11.40 12.78
C GLU A 198 -11.56 -12.43 13.92
N LEU A 199 -11.14 -13.66 13.67
CA LEU A 199 -11.04 -14.68 14.72
C LEU A 199 -10.08 -14.28 15.85
N LYS A 200 -9.01 -13.55 15.53
CA LYS A 200 -8.04 -13.06 16.53
C LYS A 200 -8.57 -11.89 17.36
N THR A 201 -9.58 -11.17 16.87
CA THR A 201 -10.21 -10.05 17.59
C THR A 201 -11.40 -10.48 18.44
N ALA A 202 -11.88 -11.71 18.29
CA ALA A 202 -13.00 -12.22 19.06
C ALA A 202 -12.65 -12.36 20.53
N GLU A 203 -13.54 -11.94 21.43
CA GLU A 203 -13.35 -12.06 22.91
C GLU A 203 -13.18 -13.51 23.35
N LYS A 204 -13.85 -14.45 22.66
CA LYS A 204 -13.76 -15.88 22.93
C LYS A 204 -13.54 -16.62 21.62
N PRO A 205 -12.27 -16.73 21.15
CA PRO A 205 -11.98 -17.47 19.93
C PRO A 205 -12.35 -18.95 20.12
N SER A 206 -13.18 -19.46 19.21
CA SER A 206 -13.47 -20.90 19.18
C SER A 206 -12.23 -21.65 18.69
N PRO A 207 -11.73 -22.68 19.43
CA PRO A 207 -10.62 -23.50 18.97
C PRO A 207 -10.88 -24.19 17.62
N LEU A 208 -12.16 -24.45 17.31
CA LEU A 208 -12.58 -25.11 16.07
C LEU A 208 -12.74 -24.14 14.89
N ALA A 209 -12.92 -22.83 15.14
CA ALA A 209 -13.24 -21.86 14.11
C ALA A 209 -12.12 -21.71 13.06
N LEU A 210 -10.86 -21.82 13.44
CA LEU A 210 -9.74 -21.79 12.49
C LEU A 210 -9.74 -23.04 11.59
N GLY A 211 -10.00 -24.21 12.16
CA GLY A 211 -10.11 -25.44 11.39
C GLY A 211 -11.28 -25.40 10.39
N GLU A 212 -12.41 -24.83 10.79
CA GLU A 212 -13.56 -24.61 9.89
C GLU A 212 -13.22 -23.64 8.77
N LEU A 213 -12.56 -22.53 9.08
CA LEU A 213 -12.11 -21.55 8.10
C LEU A 213 -11.14 -22.17 7.08
N ILE A 214 -10.19 -23.01 7.54
CA ILE A 214 -9.25 -23.72 6.67
C ILE A 214 -10.03 -24.64 5.71
N ARG A 215 -10.92 -25.49 6.23
CA ARG A 215 -11.73 -26.42 5.41
C ARG A 215 -12.62 -25.69 4.40
N ASP A 216 -13.21 -24.54 4.81
CA ASP A 216 -14.01 -23.72 3.89
C ASP A 216 -13.15 -23.16 2.77
N THR A 217 -11.97 -22.65 3.11
CA THR A 217 -11.01 -22.11 2.14
C THR A 217 -10.53 -23.21 1.19
N GLU A 218 -10.24 -24.41 1.67
CA GLU A 218 -9.88 -25.56 0.82
C GLU A 218 -10.99 -25.91 -0.18
N ARG A 219 -12.27 -25.90 0.24
CA ARG A 219 -13.40 -26.13 -0.67
C ARG A 219 -13.47 -25.06 -1.77
N ARG A 220 -13.26 -23.79 -1.42
CA ARG A 220 -13.26 -22.68 -2.38
C ARG A 220 -12.09 -22.77 -3.35
N LEU A 221 -10.89 -23.09 -2.86
CA LEU A 221 -9.73 -23.35 -3.71
C LEU A 221 -9.96 -24.54 -4.65
N ALA A 222 -10.54 -25.63 -4.15
CA ALA A 222 -10.88 -26.79 -4.97
C ALA A 222 -11.89 -26.46 -6.07
N ALA A 223 -12.86 -25.61 -5.79
CA ALA A 223 -13.82 -25.16 -6.78
C ALA A 223 -13.18 -24.28 -7.86
N ALA A 224 -12.24 -23.39 -7.48
CA ALA A 224 -11.60 -22.46 -8.41
C ALA A 224 -10.46 -23.12 -9.22
N ALA A 225 -9.67 -24.01 -8.60
CA ALA A 225 -8.40 -24.50 -9.13
C ALA A 225 -8.36 -26.02 -9.37
N GLY A 226 -9.42 -26.73 -9.03
CA GLY A 226 -9.55 -28.18 -9.13
C GLY A 226 -9.41 -28.89 -7.77
N PRO A 227 -10.04 -30.08 -7.62
CA PRO A 227 -10.26 -30.74 -6.34
C PRO A 227 -8.99 -31.09 -5.58
N ASP A 228 -7.92 -31.41 -6.26
CA ASP A 228 -6.65 -31.83 -5.66
C ASP A 228 -5.69 -30.66 -5.39
N ALA A 229 -5.96 -29.46 -5.93
CA ALA A 229 -5.05 -28.32 -5.88
C ALA A 229 -4.70 -27.89 -4.44
N PRO A 230 -5.67 -27.75 -3.49
CA PRO A 230 -5.37 -27.31 -2.14
C PRO A 230 -4.41 -28.21 -1.39
N VAL A 231 -4.43 -29.51 -1.67
CA VAL A 231 -3.58 -30.51 -1.00
C VAL A 231 -2.21 -30.61 -1.65
N ARG A 232 -2.17 -30.70 -2.99
CA ARG A 232 -0.92 -30.88 -3.75
C ARG A 232 -0.01 -29.68 -3.73
N GLU A 233 -0.60 -28.47 -3.73
CA GLU A 233 0.13 -27.21 -3.86
C GLU A 233 0.29 -26.46 -2.52
N ARG A 234 0.04 -27.14 -1.40
CA ARG A 234 0.12 -26.52 -0.07
C ARG A 234 1.53 -26.05 0.29
N ASP A 235 2.56 -26.71 -0.19
CA ASP A 235 3.94 -26.29 0.00
C ASP A 235 4.46 -25.37 -1.16
N GLY A 236 3.62 -25.16 -2.18
CA GLY A 236 3.85 -24.32 -3.34
C GLY A 236 2.94 -23.08 -3.37
N ALA A 237 2.04 -23.05 -4.36
CA ALA A 237 1.15 -21.91 -4.62
C ALA A 237 0.22 -21.56 -3.44
N PHE A 238 -0.11 -22.50 -2.58
CA PHE A 238 -1.01 -22.31 -1.44
C PHE A 238 -0.33 -22.45 -0.06
N ARG A 239 1.00 -22.18 0.02
CA ARG A 239 1.78 -22.24 1.26
C ARG A 239 1.29 -21.29 2.36
N TRP A 240 0.52 -20.27 1.99
CA TRP A 240 -0.10 -19.32 2.91
C TRP A 240 -1.25 -19.93 3.72
N LEU A 241 -1.83 -21.06 3.25
CA LEU A 241 -2.90 -21.78 3.94
C LEU A 241 -2.29 -22.75 4.95
N PRO A 242 -2.54 -22.59 6.26
CA PRO A 242 -2.02 -23.51 7.28
C PRO A 242 -2.51 -24.95 7.08
N ARG A 243 -1.76 -25.90 7.58
CA ARG A 243 -2.26 -27.28 7.69
C ARG A 243 -3.33 -27.33 8.79
N PRO A 244 -4.38 -28.11 8.59
CA PRO A 244 -5.45 -28.26 9.58
C PRO A 244 -4.96 -28.90 10.89
#